data_4503663631537ff2177de88df72987be
#
_entry.id   4503663631537ff2177de88df72987be
#
_cell.length_a   1.000
_cell.length_b   1.000
_cell.length_c   1.000
_cell.angle_alpha   90.00
_cell.angle_beta   90.00
_cell.angle_gamma   90.00
#
_symmetry.space_group_name_H-M   'P 1'
#
loop_
_entity.id
_entity.type
_entity.pdbx_description
1 polymer ?
#
loop_
_entity_poly.entity_id
_entity_poly.type
_entity_poly.pdbx_seq_one_letter_code
_entity_poly.pdbx_strand_id
1 'polypeptide(L)'
;MNYGKIIIKNNDEAHRTPEIHSMLVIPLWEKGVVTGTLKIYYCHAHQITSSLQEMAVGLSQIISTQLEVSRAEQLREMANKAELRALQSKINPHFLFNALNAISSSIRLNPDTARQLIFNLSRYLRYNIELKDDEQIDIKKELYQIKDYIAIEQARFGDKLTVIYDIDEEVNCCIPSLLIQPLVENAIVHGIQPCKGKGVVTICVAECGNRVRIAVRDTGHGIDPKVIERVEANEMPGNKIGLLNVHHRVKLLYGEGLHIRRLEPGTEIAFYIPNQRTPVASQATLLL
;
A
#
# COMPACT_ATOMS: atom_id res chain seq x y z
N MET A 1 -36.54 -19.36 -17.74
CA MET A 1 -36.82 -18.06 -17.11
C MET A 1 -36.57 -16.97 -18.15
N ASN A 2 -37.56 -16.12 -18.46
CA ASN A 2 -37.41 -15.05 -19.43
C ASN A 2 -36.68 -13.86 -18.79
N TYR A 3 -35.38 -13.93 -18.73
CA TYR A 3 -34.57 -12.80 -18.29
C TYR A 3 -34.61 -11.70 -19.36
N GLY A 4 -35.03 -10.50 -18.99
CA GLY A 4 -34.95 -9.31 -19.84
C GLY A 4 -36.22 -8.93 -20.60
N LYS A 5 -37.35 -9.56 -20.40
CA LYS A 5 -38.64 -9.19 -21.00
C LYS A 5 -39.60 -8.67 -19.96
N ILE A 6 -40.45 -7.72 -20.36
CA ILE A 6 -41.59 -7.28 -19.55
C ILE A 6 -42.55 -8.47 -19.42
N ILE A 7 -42.96 -8.76 -18.20
CA ILE A 7 -43.90 -9.83 -17.92
C ILE A 7 -45.18 -9.19 -17.37
N ILE A 8 -46.29 -9.47 -18.06
CA ILE A 8 -47.63 -9.09 -17.62
C ILE A 8 -48.31 -10.36 -17.13
N LYS A 9 -48.81 -10.34 -15.92
CA LYS A 9 -49.66 -11.41 -15.39
C LYS A 9 -51.02 -10.85 -15.06
N ASN A 10 -52.02 -11.39 -15.71
CA ASN A 10 -53.45 -11.13 -15.44
C ASN A 10 -54.03 -12.45 -14.94
N ASN A 11 -53.99 -12.74 -13.66
CA ASN A 11 -54.78 -13.79 -13.07
C ASN A 11 -54.71 -13.91 -11.54
N ASP A 12 -55.75 -14.48 -10.95
CA ASP A 12 -56.01 -14.57 -9.53
C ASP A 12 -55.16 -15.59 -8.76
N GLU A 13 -54.47 -16.51 -9.47
CA GLU A 13 -53.77 -17.62 -8.84
C GLU A 13 -52.30 -17.35 -8.42
N ALA A 14 -51.72 -16.22 -8.79
CA ALA A 14 -50.28 -16.02 -8.63
C ALA A 14 -49.87 -15.28 -7.35
N HIS A 15 -50.81 -14.69 -6.58
CA HIS A 15 -50.52 -13.89 -5.41
C HIS A 15 -51.35 -14.30 -4.21
N ARG A 16 -50.70 -14.47 -3.05
CA ARG A 16 -51.32 -14.87 -1.77
C ARG A 16 -52.15 -13.75 -1.11
N THR A 17 -52.29 -12.59 -1.75
CA THR A 17 -53.10 -11.47 -1.26
C THR A 17 -54.36 -11.34 -2.10
N PRO A 18 -55.57 -11.35 -1.50
CA PRO A 18 -56.85 -11.36 -2.22
C PRO A 18 -57.16 -10.11 -3.05
N GLU A 19 -56.32 -9.06 -2.96
CA GLU A 19 -56.55 -7.75 -3.55
C GLU A 19 -55.78 -7.46 -4.83
N ILE A 20 -54.91 -8.35 -5.29
CA ILE A 20 -54.05 -8.13 -6.47
C ILE A 20 -54.49 -8.99 -7.64
N HIS A 21 -55.01 -8.33 -8.69
CA HIS A 21 -55.55 -8.99 -9.87
C HIS A 21 -54.67 -8.87 -11.12
N SER A 22 -53.74 -7.92 -11.19
CA SER A 22 -52.73 -7.88 -12.26
C SER A 22 -51.40 -7.33 -11.78
N MET A 23 -50.33 -7.74 -12.42
CA MET A 23 -48.97 -7.35 -12.08
C MET A 23 -48.15 -7.09 -13.34
N LEU A 24 -47.42 -5.99 -13.34
CA LEU A 24 -46.41 -5.64 -14.33
C LEU A 24 -45.02 -5.79 -13.71
N VAL A 25 -44.14 -6.57 -14.33
CA VAL A 25 -42.77 -6.79 -13.92
C VAL A 25 -41.84 -6.26 -15.00
N ILE A 26 -40.97 -5.34 -14.67
CA ILE A 26 -40.07 -4.65 -15.59
C ILE A 26 -38.62 -4.86 -15.11
N PRO A 27 -37.71 -5.30 -15.99
CA PRO A 27 -36.31 -5.45 -15.60
C PRO A 27 -35.63 -4.09 -15.40
N LEU A 28 -34.78 -4.00 -14.39
CA LEU A 28 -33.83 -2.90 -14.21
C LEU A 28 -32.48 -3.36 -14.75
N TRP A 29 -31.90 -2.57 -15.63
CA TRP A 29 -30.68 -2.90 -16.34
C TRP A 29 -29.50 -2.12 -15.82
N GLU A 30 -28.35 -2.79 -15.76
CA GLU A 30 -27.05 -2.18 -15.52
C GLU A 30 -26.02 -2.80 -16.48
N LYS A 31 -25.41 -1.97 -17.34
CA LYS A 31 -24.40 -2.41 -18.33
C LYS A 31 -24.86 -3.63 -19.17
N GLY A 32 -26.13 -3.66 -19.55
CA GLY A 32 -26.68 -4.76 -20.35
C GLY A 32 -27.04 -6.02 -19.59
N VAL A 33 -26.92 -6.03 -18.26
CA VAL A 33 -27.30 -7.14 -17.38
C VAL A 33 -28.50 -6.73 -16.53
N VAL A 34 -29.44 -7.65 -16.32
CA VAL A 34 -30.58 -7.40 -15.41
C VAL A 34 -30.11 -7.55 -13.97
N THR A 35 -30.10 -6.44 -13.23
CA THR A 35 -29.66 -6.40 -11.82
C THR A 35 -30.81 -6.37 -10.82
N GLY A 36 -32.02 -6.07 -11.30
CA GLY A 36 -33.20 -5.98 -10.47
C GLY A 36 -34.49 -6.03 -11.27
N THR A 37 -35.60 -5.90 -10.58
CA THR A 37 -36.93 -5.83 -11.20
C THR A 37 -37.81 -4.81 -10.49
N LEU A 38 -38.53 -3.98 -11.26
CA LEU A 38 -39.60 -3.14 -10.78
C LEU A 38 -40.93 -3.93 -10.92
N LYS A 39 -41.68 -4.08 -9.84
CA LYS A 39 -42.96 -4.73 -9.83
C LYS A 39 -44.05 -3.71 -9.49
N ILE A 40 -45.07 -3.62 -10.32
CA ILE A 40 -46.26 -2.76 -10.13
C ILE A 40 -47.48 -3.65 -10.05
N TYR A 41 -48.25 -3.46 -8.99
CA TYR A 41 -49.42 -4.27 -8.69
C TYR A 41 -50.71 -3.46 -8.87
N TYR A 42 -51.74 -4.10 -9.40
CA TYR A 42 -53.05 -3.49 -9.64
C TYR A 42 -54.16 -4.31 -8.98
N CYS A 43 -55.16 -3.59 -8.40
CA CYS A 43 -56.28 -4.21 -7.70
C CYS A 43 -57.41 -4.71 -8.64
N HIS A 44 -57.32 -4.44 -9.94
CA HIS A 44 -58.31 -4.91 -10.92
C HIS A 44 -57.63 -5.61 -12.08
N ALA A 45 -58.33 -6.58 -12.64
CA ALA A 45 -57.85 -7.30 -13.83
C ALA A 45 -57.91 -6.39 -15.06
N HIS A 46 -56.99 -6.63 -16.02
CA HIS A 46 -56.94 -5.93 -17.31
C HIS A 46 -56.69 -4.42 -17.26
N GLN A 47 -56.14 -3.87 -16.16
CA GLN A 47 -55.83 -2.44 -16.05
C GLN A 47 -54.50 -2.06 -16.76
N ILE A 48 -53.70 -3.01 -17.21
CA ILE A 48 -52.38 -2.74 -17.81
C ILE A 48 -52.59 -2.42 -19.29
N THR A 49 -52.66 -1.14 -19.61
CA THR A 49 -52.78 -0.59 -20.97
C THR A 49 -51.36 -0.48 -21.62
N SER A 50 -51.32 -0.33 -22.96
CA SER A 50 -50.05 -0.08 -23.68
C SER A 50 -49.34 1.17 -23.21
N SER A 51 -50.10 2.24 -22.98
CA SER A 51 -49.60 3.54 -22.46
C SER A 51 -48.92 3.38 -21.09
N LEU A 52 -49.51 2.55 -20.22
CA LEU A 52 -48.96 2.25 -18.89
C LEU A 52 -47.68 1.44 -18.95
N GLN A 53 -47.60 0.51 -19.93
CA GLN A 53 -46.41 -0.27 -20.17
C GLN A 53 -45.25 0.63 -20.66
N GLU A 54 -45.49 1.56 -21.61
CA GLU A 54 -44.52 2.52 -22.10
C GLU A 54 -44.02 3.44 -20.98
N MET A 55 -44.93 3.94 -20.14
CA MET A 55 -44.56 4.76 -18.97
C MET A 55 -43.72 3.99 -17.98
N ALA A 56 -44.04 2.74 -17.72
CA ALA A 56 -43.31 1.88 -16.79
C ALA A 56 -41.91 1.51 -17.33
N VAL A 57 -41.76 1.34 -18.66
CA VAL A 57 -40.46 1.18 -19.31
C VAL A 57 -39.61 2.45 -19.15
N GLY A 58 -40.17 3.62 -19.41
CA GLY A 58 -39.51 4.90 -19.21
C GLY A 58 -39.05 5.08 -17.77
N LEU A 59 -39.90 4.77 -16.80
CA LEU A 59 -39.53 4.80 -15.38
C LEU A 59 -38.41 3.82 -15.04
N SER A 60 -38.45 2.59 -15.59
CA SER A 60 -37.38 1.62 -15.41
C SER A 60 -36.05 2.11 -15.96
N GLN A 61 -36.04 2.79 -17.11
CA GLN A 61 -34.82 3.37 -17.68
C GLN A 61 -34.26 4.49 -16.81
N ILE A 62 -35.11 5.37 -16.30
CA ILE A 62 -34.70 6.43 -15.37
C ILE A 62 -34.10 5.83 -14.10
N ILE A 63 -34.76 4.85 -13.49
CA ILE A 63 -34.26 4.19 -12.29
C ILE A 63 -32.92 3.49 -12.58
N SER A 64 -32.82 2.77 -13.69
CA SER A 64 -31.57 2.11 -14.09
C SER A 64 -30.42 3.07 -14.25
N THR A 65 -30.65 4.21 -14.94
CA THR A 65 -29.65 5.27 -15.10
C THR A 65 -29.26 5.90 -13.76
N GLN A 66 -30.21 6.15 -12.86
CA GLN A 66 -29.91 6.69 -11.54
C GLN A 66 -29.10 5.72 -10.67
N LEU A 67 -29.37 4.43 -10.77
CA LEU A 67 -28.59 3.40 -10.08
C LEU A 67 -27.16 3.33 -10.61
N GLU A 68 -26.96 3.42 -11.94
CA GLU A 68 -25.62 3.45 -12.55
C GLU A 68 -24.83 4.69 -12.12
N VAL A 69 -25.44 5.88 -12.12
CA VAL A 69 -24.82 7.14 -11.67
C VAL A 69 -24.41 7.05 -10.21
N SER A 70 -25.34 6.63 -9.33
CA SER A 70 -25.09 6.51 -7.90
C SER A 70 -23.94 5.52 -7.62
N ARG A 71 -23.90 4.42 -8.35
CA ARG A 71 -22.83 3.41 -8.18
C ARG A 71 -21.46 3.91 -8.68
N ALA A 72 -21.46 4.68 -9.79
CA ALA A 72 -20.25 5.32 -10.28
C ALA A 72 -19.70 6.34 -9.30
N GLU A 73 -20.58 7.14 -8.66
CA GLU A 73 -20.20 8.08 -7.60
C GLU A 73 -19.62 7.38 -6.38
N GLN A 74 -20.25 6.28 -5.92
CA GLN A 74 -19.74 5.49 -4.80
C GLN A 74 -18.37 4.89 -5.08
N LEU A 75 -18.16 4.32 -6.28
CA LEU A 75 -16.87 3.77 -6.68
C LEU A 75 -15.80 4.86 -6.74
N ARG A 76 -16.13 6.04 -7.27
CA ARG A 76 -15.22 7.19 -7.30
C ARG A 76 -14.86 7.67 -5.90
N GLU A 77 -15.83 7.73 -5.00
CA GLU A 77 -15.59 8.11 -3.60
C GLU A 77 -14.70 7.07 -2.88
N MET A 78 -14.95 5.78 -3.10
CA MET A 78 -14.09 4.71 -2.57
C MET A 78 -12.68 4.78 -3.12
N ALA A 79 -12.51 5.03 -4.42
CA ALA A 79 -11.20 5.21 -5.05
C ALA A 79 -10.45 6.41 -4.47
N ASN A 80 -11.11 7.57 -4.34
CA ASN A 80 -10.51 8.77 -3.72
C ASN A 80 -10.12 8.52 -2.26
N LYS A 81 -10.97 7.83 -1.48
CA LYS A 81 -10.64 7.46 -0.08
C LYS A 81 -9.47 6.48 -0.01
N ALA A 82 -9.38 5.54 -0.94
CA ALA A 82 -8.26 4.61 -1.00
C ALA A 82 -6.96 5.32 -1.38
N GLU A 83 -7.01 6.25 -2.33
CA GLU A 83 -5.87 7.08 -2.73
C GLU A 83 -5.38 7.97 -1.58
N LEU A 84 -6.31 8.64 -0.87
CA LEU A 84 -5.97 9.43 0.31
C LEU A 84 -5.33 8.58 1.42
N ARG A 85 -5.83 7.37 1.66
CA ARG A 85 -5.24 6.44 2.63
C ARG A 85 -3.85 5.99 2.19
N ALA A 86 -3.65 5.71 0.91
CA ALA A 86 -2.35 5.34 0.35
C ALA A 86 -1.34 6.49 0.51
N LEU A 87 -1.74 7.73 0.21
CA LEU A 87 -0.91 8.93 0.43
C LEU A 87 -0.59 9.14 1.92
N GLN A 88 -1.57 8.96 2.81
CA GLN A 88 -1.34 9.06 4.26
C GLN A 88 -0.43 7.95 4.79
N SER A 89 -0.45 6.76 4.20
CA SER A 89 0.40 5.64 4.62
C SER A 89 1.87 5.80 4.21
N LYS A 90 2.16 6.67 3.23
CA LYS A 90 3.55 6.99 2.82
C LYS A 90 4.33 7.76 3.91
N ILE A 91 3.62 8.36 4.87
CA ILE A 91 4.25 9.06 5.99
C ILE A 91 3.86 8.33 7.27
N ASN A 92 4.82 7.82 8.00
CA ASN A 92 4.59 7.23 9.32
C ASN A 92 4.24 8.33 10.33
N PRO A 93 2.96 8.43 10.82
CA PRO A 93 2.55 9.51 11.73
C PRO A 93 3.34 9.49 13.03
N HIS A 94 3.67 8.31 13.53
CA HIS A 94 4.45 8.15 14.77
C HIS A 94 5.87 8.68 14.62
N PHE A 95 6.51 8.45 13.48
CA PHE A 95 7.81 9.05 13.17
C PHE A 95 7.72 10.58 13.15
N LEU A 96 6.70 11.14 12.48
CA LEU A 96 6.51 12.59 12.40
C LEU A 96 6.35 13.23 13.78
N PHE A 97 5.50 12.66 14.64
CA PHE A 97 5.34 13.15 16.02
C PHE A 97 6.64 13.08 16.82
N ASN A 98 7.40 12.01 16.68
CA ASN A 98 8.69 11.85 17.36
C ASN A 98 9.73 12.86 16.85
N ALA A 99 9.79 13.09 15.53
CA ALA A 99 10.67 14.09 14.92
C ALA A 99 10.36 15.50 15.44
N LEU A 100 9.09 15.89 15.47
CA LEU A 100 8.65 17.19 16.00
C LEU A 100 9.00 17.36 17.48
N ASN A 101 8.85 16.31 18.29
CA ASN A 101 9.24 16.33 19.70
C ASN A 101 10.76 16.49 19.86
N ALA A 102 11.57 15.79 19.06
CA ALA A 102 13.03 15.94 19.07
C ALA A 102 13.46 17.36 18.68
N ILE A 103 12.85 17.93 17.63
CA ILE A 103 13.07 19.31 17.21
C ILE A 103 12.70 20.29 18.33
N SER A 104 11.52 20.15 18.93
CA SER A 104 11.04 21.01 20.03
C SER A 104 11.99 20.99 21.22
N SER A 105 12.49 19.81 21.59
CA SER A 105 13.48 19.67 22.67
C SER A 105 14.79 20.34 22.31
N SER A 106 15.22 20.24 21.04
CA SER A 106 16.48 20.82 20.56
C SER A 106 16.45 22.35 20.45
N ILE A 107 15.30 22.98 20.26
CA ILE A 107 15.17 24.44 20.11
C ILE A 107 15.82 25.20 21.29
N ARG A 108 15.65 24.68 22.51
CA ARG A 108 16.19 25.32 23.72
C ARG A 108 17.64 24.94 23.99
N LEU A 109 18.04 23.70 23.66
CA LEU A 109 19.34 23.16 24.04
C LEU A 109 20.39 23.43 22.96
N ASN A 110 20.04 23.31 21.70
CA ASN A 110 20.90 23.52 20.55
C ASN A 110 20.09 23.97 19.32
N PRO A 111 19.87 25.29 19.14
CA PRO A 111 19.08 25.84 18.05
C PRO A 111 19.57 25.46 16.65
N ASP A 112 20.87 25.28 16.47
CA ASP A 112 21.46 24.92 15.16
C ASP A 112 21.12 23.45 14.82
N THR A 113 21.17 22.54 15.79
CA THR A 113 20.68 21.18 15.63
C THR A 113 19.19 21.17 15.29
N ALA A 114 18.38 22.00 15.96
CA ALA A 114 16.95 22.10 15.64
C ALA A 114 16.71 22.55 14.19
N ARG A 115 17.44 23.54 13.69
CA ARG A 115 17.37 23.97 12.29
C ARG A 115 17.73 22.86 11.32
N GLN A 116 18.82 22.13 11.61
CA GLN A 116 19.24 21.00 10.78
C GLN A 116 18.20 19.89 10.74
N LEU A 117 17.58 19.57 11.87
CA LEU A 117 16.51 18.57 11.95
C LEU A 117 15.26 18.98 11.17
N ILE A 118 14.88 20.26 11.20
CA ILE A 118 13.79 20.80 10.36
C ILE A 118 14.11 20.61 8.88
N PHE A 119 15.34 20.92 8.48
CA PHE A 119 15.77 20.76 7.10
C PHE A 119 15.76 19.28 6.65
N ASN A 120 16.30 18.37 7.48
CA ASN A 120 16.30 16.95 7.22
C ASN A 120 14.86 16.39 7.13
N LEU A 121 13.98 16.79 8.05
CA LEU A 121 12.58 16.39 8.04
C LEU A 121 11.86 16.89 6.78
N SER A 122 12.09 18.14 6.38
CA SER A 122 11.50 18.70 5.15
C SER A 122 11.93 17.93 3.90
N ARG A 123 13.23 17.57 3.78
CA ARG A 123 13.73 16.75 2.66
C ARG A 123 13.14 15.34 2.67
N TYR A 124 13.14 14.69 3.83
CA TYR A 124 12.57 13.36 4.01
C TYR A 124 11.08 13.32 3.60
N LEU A 125 10.29 14.29 4.06
CA LEU A 125 8.86 14.37 3.72
C LEU A 125 8.64 14.62 2.24
N ARG A 126 9.37 15.58 1.64
CA ARG A 126 9.28 15.89 0.23
C ARG A 126 9.59 14.67 -0.63
N TYR A 127 10.68 13.98 -0.33
CA TYR A 127 11.07 12.77 -1.05
C TYR A 127 9.97 11.71 -1.01
N ASN A 128 9.44 11.40 0.18
CA ASN A 128 8.39 10.38 0.32
C ASN A 128 7.08 10.75 -0.38
N ILE A 129 6.76 12.06 -0.50
CA ILE A 129 5.56 12.53 -1.18
C ILE A 129 5.74 12.50 -2.71
N GLU A 130 6.88 12.96 -3.21
CA GLU A 130 7.18 13.06 -4.65
C GLU A 130 7.50 11.72 -5.30
N LEU A 131 7.84 10.71 -4.49
CA LEU A 131 8.27 9.41 -4.95
C LEU A 131 7.11 8.67 -5.64
N LYS A 132 7.35 8.23 -6.88
CA LYS A 132 6.46 7.33 -7.57
C LYS A 132 6.75 5.89 -7.15
N ASP A 133 5.69 5.09 -7.06
CA ASP A 133 5.85 3.67 -6.78
C ASP A 133 6.64 3.01 -7.94
N ASP A 134 7.60 2.16 -7.59
CA ASP A 134 8.51 1.45 -8.50
C ASP A 134 9.45 2.32 -9.35
N GLU A 135 9.65 3.59 -8.97
CA GLU A 135 10.67 4.43 -9.61
C GLU A 135 12.09 3.85 -9.36
N GLN A 136 12.82 3.62 -10.44
CA GLN A 136 14.23 3.22 -10.36
C GLN A 136 15.09 4.44 -10.01
N ILE A 137 15.81 4.35 -8.92
CA ILE A 137 16.67 5.43 -8.44
C ILE A 137 18.10 4.93 -8.22
N ASP A 138 19.08 5.85 -8.31
CA ASP A 138 20.43 5.56 -7.89
C ASP A 138 20.47 5.18 -6.41
N ILE A 139 21.15 4.08 -6.06
CA ILE A 139 21.33 3.62 -4.68
C ILE A 139 21.88 4.73 -3.78
N LYS A 140 22.77 5.57 -4.30
CA LYS A 140 23.33 6.71 -3.56
C LYS A 140 22.25 7.72 -3.18
N LYS A 141 21.21 7.90 -4.01
CA LYS A 141 20.06 8.76 -3.72
C LYS A 141 19.24 8.21 -2.56
N GLU A 142 18.97 6.90 -2.54
CA GLU A 142 18.25 6.28 -1.41
C GLU A 142 19.06 6.34 -0.12
N LEU A 143 20.37 6.03 -0.19
CA LEU A 143 21.26 6.13 0.96
C LEU A 143 21.35 7.56 1.53
N TYR A 144 21.28 8.57 0.67
CA TYR A 144 21.24 9.96 1.11
C TYR A 144 19.94 10.29 1.87
N GLN A 145 18.80 9.78 1.42
CA GLN A 145 17.53 9.97 2.11
C GLN A 145 17.49 9.21 3.46
N ILE A 146 18.10 8.04 3.50
CA ILE A 146 18.25 7.27 4.74
C ILE A 146 19.08 8.05 5.76
N LYS A 147 20.11 8.80 5.34
CA LYS A 147 20.87 9.67 6.25
C LYS A 147 20.01 10.76 6.89
N ASP A 148 19.05 11.34 6.16
CA ASP A 148 18.11 12.31 6.72
C ASP A 148 17.21 11.69 7.79
N TYR A 149 16.66 10.50 7.50
CA TYR A 149 15.87 9.73 8.46
C TYR A 149 16.68 9.39 9.72
N ILE A 150 17.88 8.85 9.54
CA ILE A 150 18.77 8.47 10.64
C ILE A 150 19.15 9.67 11.50
N ALA A 151 19.44 10.83 10.92
CA ALA A 151 19.79 12.03 11.68
C ALA A 151 18.65 12.45 12.63
N ILE A 152 17.39 12.29 12.19
CA ILE A 152 16.23 12.57 13.02
C ILE A 152 16.10 11.54 14.14
N GLU A 153 16.28 10.25 13.84
CA GLU A 153 16.23 9.19 14.84
C GLU A 153 17.37 9.29 15.86
N GLN A 154 18.58 9.63 15.41
CA GLN A 154 19.72 9.85 16.31
C GLN A 154 19.48 11.03 17.26
N ALA A 155 18.84 12.11 16.82
CA ALA A 155 18.46 13.22 17.69
C ALA A 155 17.45 12.78 18.78
N ARG A 156 16.59 11.82 18.46
CA ARG A 156 15.61 11.23 19.39
C ARG A 156 16.25 10.27 20.39
N PHE A 157 17.11 9.38 19.89
CA PHE A 157 17.73 8.32 20.70
C PHE A 157 18.99 8.78 21.44
N GLY A 158 19.61 9.90 21.00
CA GLY A 158 20.89 10.36 21.54
C GLY A 158 21.99 9.29 21.39
N ASP A 159 22.77 9.11 22.44
CA ASP A 159 23.88 8.15 22.47
C ASP A 159 23.47 6.67 22.41
N LYS A 160 22.16 6.38 22.36
CA LYS A 160 21.67 5.01 22.30
C LYS A 160 21.71 4.43 20.89
N LEU A 161 21.77 5.26 19.84
CA LEU A 161 21.78 4.82 18.45
C LEU A 161 23.07 5.27 17.75
N THR A 162 23.90 4.31 17.41
CA THR A 162 25.05 4.50 16.52
C THR A 162 24.74 3.90 15.16
N VAL A 163 25.05 4.60 14.09
CA VAL A 163 24.89 4.09 12.72
C VAL A 163 26.22 4.08 12.01
N ILE A 164 26.56 2.94 11.40
CA ILE A 164 27.78 2.71 10.63
C ILE A 164 27.39 2.52 9.16
N TYR A 165 28.08 3.23 8.27
CA TYR A 165 27.93 3.09 6.83
C TYR A 165 29.16 2.35 6.28
N ASP A 166 28.97 1.09 5.91
CA ASP A 166 29.97 0.22 5.28
C ASP A 166 29.61 0.10 3.80
N ILE A 167 29.94 1.13 3.04
CA ILE A 167 29.48 1.33 1.67
C ILE A 167 30.69 1.37 0.75
N ASP A 168 30.73 0.46 -0.19
CA ASP A 168 31.68 0.49 -1.30
C ASP A 168 31.28 1.65 -2.26
N GLU A 169 32.11 2.67 -2.33
CA GLU A 169 31.88 3.87 -3.13
C GLU A 169 31.89 3.61 -4.64
N GLU A 170 32.52 2.52 -5.08
CA GLU A 170 32.57 2.09 -6.49
C GLU A 170 31.24 1.48 -6.96
N VAL A 171 30.35 1.08 -6.04
CA VAL A 171 29.03 0.57 -6.37
C VAL A 171 28.18 1.66 -6.98
N ASN A 172 27.76 1.42 -8.22
CA ASN A 172 26.90 2.34 -8.96
C ASN A 172 25.78 1.53 -9.63
N CYS A 173 24.63 1.43 -8.97
CA CYS A 173 23.48 0.66 -9.45
C CYS A 173 22.18 1.40 -9.17
N CYS A 174 21.16 1.10 -9.99
CA CYS A 174 19.79 1.57 -9.78
C CYS A 174 19.00 0.50 -9.05
N ILE A 175 18.21 0.93 -8.10
CA ILE A 175 17.28 0.09 -7.33
C ILE A 175 15.89 0.74 -7.33
N PRO A 176 14.83 -0.04 -7.20
CA PRO A 176 13.52 0.52 -6.89
C PRO A 176 13.57 1.29 -5.57
N SER A 177 12.93 2.43 -5.58
CA SER A 177 12.82 3.29 -4.40
C SER A 177 12.23 2.54 -3.18
N LEU A 178 12.62 2.93 -1.98
CA LEU A 178 12.14 2.38 -0.71
C LEU A 178 12.38 0.87 -0.54
N LEU A 179 13.54 0.35 -0.96
CA LEU A 179 13.96 -1.02 -0.64
C LEU A 179 14.81 -1.09 0.63
N ILE A 180 15.72 -0.14 0.83
CA ILE A 180 16.66 -0.14 1.96
C ILE A 180 16.04 0.52 3.17
N GLN A 181 15.33 1.63 2.99
CA GLN A 181 14.75 2.42 4.08
C GLN A 181 13.88 1.59 5.02
N PRO A 182 12.92 0.73 4.58
CA PRO A 182 12.12 -0.08 5.50
C PRO A 182 12.95 -1.08 6.32
N LEU A 183 14.10 -1.53 5.81
CA LEU A 183 15.01 -2.42 6.56
C LEU A 183 15.70 -1.64 7.68
N VAL A 184 16.12 -0.40 7.42
CA VAL A 184 16.71 0.50 8.42
C VAL A 184 15.67 0.87 9.49
N GLU A 185 14.45 1.20 9.07
CA GLU A 185 13.33 1.46 10.00
C GLU A 185 13.07 0.24 10.90
N ASN A 186 13.05 -0.95 10.33
CA ASN A 186 12.86 -2.20 11.07
C ASN A 186 13.99 -2.42 12.09
N ALA A 187 15.25 -2.20 11.70
CA ALA A 187 16.40 -2.33 12.59
C ALA A 187 16.32 -1.35 13.78
N ILE A 188 15.95 -0.09 13.53
CA ILE A 188 15.86 0.93 14.59
C ILE A 188 14.64 0.68 15.49
N VAL A 189 13.44 0.56 14.90
CA VAL A 189 12.17 0.51 15.65
C VAL A 189 11.97 -0.84 16.34
N HIS A 190 12.30 -1.92 15.66
CA HIS A 190 12.09 -3.28 16.18
C HIS A 190 13.34 -3.92 16.76
N GLY A 191 14.54 -3.57 16.28
CA GLY A 191 15.78 -4.09 16.79
C GLY A 191 16.26 -3.30 18.02
N ILE A 192 16.53 -2.01 17.87
CA ILE A 192 17.22 -1.19 18.87
C ILE A 192 16.27 -0.57 19.91
N GLN A 193 15.12 -0.01 19.49
CA GLN A 193 14.22 0.71 20.39
C GLN A 193 13.78 -0.10 21.61
N PRO A 194 13.50 -1.42 21.54
CA PRO A 194 13.12 -2.22 22.71
C PRO A 194 14.28 -2.47 23.69
N CYS A 195 15.52 -2.28 23.25
CA CYS A 195 16.71 -2.55 24.06
C CYS A 195 16.95 -1.43 25.09
N LYS A 196 17.37 -1.81 26.31
CA LYS A 196 17.72 -0.85 27.36
C LYS A 196 19.08 -0.19 27.16
N GLY A 197 19.95 -0.78 26.34
CA GLY A 197 21.34 -0.36 26.10
C GLY A 197 21.52 0.45 24.81
N LYS A 198 22.81 0.69 24.49
CA LYS A 198 23.23 1.24 23.21
C LYS A 198 23.10 0.19 22.14
N GLY A 199 22.67 0.60 20.95
CA GLY A 199 22.56 -0.26 19.77
C GLY A 199 23.29 0.34 18.57
N VAL A 200 23.72 -0.56 17.70
CA VAL A 200 24.40 -0.20 16.46
C VAL A 200 23.58 -0.74 15.30
N VAL A 201 23.37 0.11 14.31
CA VAL A 201 22.84 -0.28 13.00
C VAL A 201 23.93 -0.12 11.97
N THR A 202 24.22 -1.14 11.20
CA THR A 202 25.22 -1.09 10.13
C THR A 202 24.51 -1.27 8.79
N ILE A 203 24.73 -0.34 7.87
CA ILE A 203 24.22 -0.41 6.49
C ILE A 203 25.41 -0.78 5.61
N CYS A 204 25.34 -1.96 4.99
CA CYS A 204 26.40 -2.48 4.13
C CYS A 204 25.94 -2.48 2.68
N VAL A 205 26.78 -1.98 1.79
CA VAL A 205 26.63 -2.10 0.33
C VAL A 205 27.96 -2.50 -0.23
N ALA A 206 28.06 -3.67 -0.83
CA ALA A 206 29.34 -4.19 -1.32
C ALA A 206 29.17 -4.99 -2.62
N GLU A 207 30.16 -4.94 -3.50
CA GLU A 207 30.24 -5.84 -4.63
C GLU A 207 30.49 -7.28 -4.17
N CYS A 208 29.76 -8.23 -4.74
CA CYS A 208 29.88 -9.65 -4.47
C CYS A 208 29.87 -10.42 -5.79
N GLY A 209 31.01 -10.47 -6.48
CA GLY A 209 31.12 -11.04 -7.81
C GLY A 209 30.28 -10.30 -8.83
N ASN A 210 29.32 -10.97 -9.44
CA ASN A 210 28.43 -10.36 -10.44
C ASN A 210 27.16 -9.75 -9.82
N ARG A 211 27.11 -9.60 -8.51
CA ARG A 211 25.98 -9.04 -7.75
C ARG A 211 26.45 -7.97 -6.79
N VAL A 212 25.54 -7.09 -6.38
CA VAL A 212 25.72 -6.17 -5.27
C VAL A 212 24.93 -6.72 -4.09
N ARG A 213 25.58 -6.88 -2.96
CA ARG A 213 24.98 -7.23 -1.68
C ARG A 213 24.61 -5.97 -0.94
N ILE A 214 23.35 -5.85 -0.56
CA ILE A 214 22.82 -4.80 0.29
C ILE A 214 22.33 -5.44 1.57
N ALA A 215 22.82 -4.96 2.72
CA ALA A 215 22.45 -5.51 4.02
C ALA A 215 22.28 -4.44 5.07
N VAL A 216 21.34 -4.67 5.98
CA VAL A 216 21.16 -3.89 7.20
C VAL A 216 21.30 -4.86 8.38
N ARG A 217 22.23 -4.51 9.29
CA ARG A 217 22.50 -5.29 10.50
C ARG A 217 22.22 -4.43 11.72
N ASP A 218 21.57 -4.98 12.71
CA ASP A 218 21.41 -4.38 14.02
C ASP A 218 22.00 -5.25 15.13
N THR A 219 22.33 -4.61 16.28
CA THR A 219 22.75 -5.30 17.51
C THR A 219 21.62 -5.31 18.54
N GLY A 220 20.37 -5.36 18.08
CA GLY A 220 19.19 -5.36 18.92
C GLY A 220 18.90 -6.73 19.55
N HIS A 221 17.63 -6.93 19.95
CA HIS A 221 17.22 -8.18 20.59
C HIS A 221 17.10 -9.39 19.65
N GLY A 222 17.27 -9.16 18.34
CA GLY A 222 17.12 -10.17 17.31
C GLY A 222 15.67 -10.44 16.91
N ILE A 223 15.49 -10.89 15.68
CA ILE A 223 14.18 -11.23 15.13
C ILE A 223 13.68 -12.58 15.68
N ASP A 224 12.38 -12.69 15.94
CA ASP A 224 11.76 -13.96 16.32
C ASP A 224 11.84 -14.95 15.14
N PRO A 225 12.35 -16.19 15.33
CA PRO A 225 12.41 -17.20 14.28
C PRO A 225 11.07 -17.45 13.58
N LYS A 226 9.96 -17.37 14.30
CA LYS A 226 8.61 -17.47 13.73
C LYS A 226 8.29 -16.37 12.71
N VAL A 227 8.90 -15.19 12.85
CA VAL A 227 8.74 -14.11 11.86
C VAL A 227 9.52 -14.45 10.60
N ILE A 228 10.71 -15.03 10.72
CA ILE A 228 11.51 -15.48 9.57
C ILE A 228 10.73 -16.52 8.78
N GLU A 229 10.27 -17.59 9.44
CA GLU A 229 9.47 -18.66 8.83
C GLU A 229 8.25 -18.11 8.06
N ARG A 230 7.54 -17.15 8.66
CA ARG A 230 6.36 -16.52 8.04
C ARG A 230 6.71 -15.67 6.82
N VAL A 231 7.82 -14.93 6.86
CA VAL A 231 8.28 -14.15 5.70
C VAL A 231 8.65 -15.08 4.55
N GLU A 232 9.35 -16.19 4.83
CA GLU A 232 9.73 -17.20 3.85
C GLU A 232 8.52 -17.94 3.27
N ALA A 233 7.51 -18.24 4.12
CA ALA A 233 6.25 -18.87 3.72
C ALA A 233 5.25 -17.91 3.03
N ASN A 234 5.55 -16.61 2.92
CA ASN A 234 4.64 -15.57 2.44
C ASN A 234 3.34 -15.44 3.27
N GLU A 235 3.38 -15.81 4.55
CA GLU A 235 2.24 -15.86 5.46
C GLU A 235 2.41 -14.85 6.60
N MET A 236 2.04 -13.58 6.40
CA MET A 236 2.02 -12.59 7.48
C MET A 236 0.62 -12.00 7.67
N PRO A 237 -0.08 -12.30 8.77
CA PRO A 237 -1.32 -11.62 9.11
C PRO A 237 -1.05 -10.23 9.72
N GLY A 238 -1.76 -9.21 9.24
CA GLY A 238 -1.90 -7.92 9.93
C GLY A 238 -0.74 -6.93 9.76
N ASN A 239 -0.52 -6.07 10.73
CA ASN A 239 0.25 -4.81 10.69
C ASN A 239 1.79 -4.89 10.46
N LYS A 240 2.37 -6.05 10.16
CA LYS A 240 3.81 -6.20 9.86
C LYS A 240 4.10 -6.25 8.36
N ILE A 241 3.44 -5.41 7.61
CA ILE A 241 3.41 -5.38 6.13
C ILE A 241 4.76 -4.95 5.54
N GLY A 242 5.55 -4.13 6.23
CA GLY A 242 6.76 -3.52 5.67
C GLY A 242 7.82 -4.52 5.19
N LEU A 243 8.24 -5.43 6.07
CA LEU A 243 9.29 -6.41 5.74
C LEU A 243 8.83 -7.42 4.67
N LEU A 244 7.57 -7.88 4.75
CA LEU A 244 6.99 -8.79 3.77
C LEU A 244 6.87 -8.13 2.39
N ASN A 245 6.45 -6.88 2.35
CA ASN A 245 6.36 -6.13 1.09
C ASN A 245 7.74 -6.00 0.42
N VAL A 246 8.78 -5.68 1.19
CA VAL A 246 10.15 -5.63 0.65
C VAL A 246 10.58 -7.02 0.18
N HIS A 247 10.30 -8.08 0.96
CA HIS A 247 10.61 -9.47 0.56
C HIS A 247 9.96 -9.84 -0.77
N HIS A 248 8.67 -9.59 -0.92
CA HIS A 248 7.93 -9.87 -2.16
C HIS A 248 8.46 -9.06 -3.34
N ARG A 249 8.72 -7.78 -3.12
CA ARG A 249 9.20 -6.87 -4.16
C ARG A 249 10.60 -7.27 -4.65
N VAL A 250 11.51 -7.59 -3.74
CA VAL A 250 12.85 -8.08 -4.06
C VAL A 250 12.77 -9.42 -4.80
N LYS A 251 11.93 -10.35 -4.33
CA LYS A 251 11.73 -11.66 -4.95
C LYS A 251 11.14 -11.55 -6.37
N LEU A 252 10.17 -10.65 -6.57
CA LEU A 252 9.57 -10.43 -7.88
C LEU A 252 10.57 -9.84 -8.88
N LEU A 253 11.41 -8.91 -8.45
CA LEU A 253 12.31 -8.18 -9.33
C LEU A 253 13.63 -8.92 -9.60
N TYR A 254 14.13 -9.67 -8.61
CA TYR A 254 15.48 -10.26 -8.67
C TYR A 254 15.48 -11.79 -8.54
N GLY A 255 14.29 -12.41 -8.38
CA GLY A 255 14.15 -13.86 -8.29
C GLY A 255 14.38 -14.46 -6.90
N GLU A 256 15.16 -13.80 -6.04
CA GLU A 256 15.42 -14.18 -4.65
C GLU A 256 14.83 -13.11 -3.71
N GLY A 257 14.28 -13.54 -2.57
CA GLY A 257 13.74 -12.63 -1.56
C GLY A 257 14.82 -12.13 -0.59
N LEU A 258 14.37 -11.60 0.57
CA LEU A 258 15.27 -11.21 1.64
C LEU A 258 15.90 -12.43 2.31
N HIS A 259 17.19 -12.35 2.59
CA HIS A 259 17.91 -13.27 3.46
C HIS A 259 17.93 -12.70 4.87
N ILE A 260 17.22 -13.35 5.78
CA ILE A 260 17.05 -12.88 7.16
C ILE A 260 17.82 -13.85 8.07
N ARG A 261 18.75 -13.31 8.84
CA ARG A 261 19.56 -14.07 9.77
C ARG A 261 19.51 -13.46 11.16
N ARG A 262 19.15 -14.24 12.16
CA ARG A 262 19.32 -13.85 13.55
C ARG A 262 20.80 -13.87 13.93
N LEU A 263 21.25 -12.83 14.58
CA LEU A 263 22.57 -12.72 15.18
C LEU A 263 22.49 -12.78 16.71
N GLU A 264 23.62 -12.91 17.38
CA GLU A 264 23.72 -12.86 18.84
C GLU A 264 24.75 -11.80 19.26
N PRO A 265 24.32 -10.58 19.56
CA PRO A 265 22.95 -10.05 19.50
C PRO A 265 22.57 -9.52 18.09
N GLY A 266 21.25 -9.47 17.79
CA GLY A 266 20.70 -8.68 16.72
C GLY A 266 20.16 -9.48 15.53
N THR A 267 19.99 -8.76 14.41
CA THR A 267 19.47 -9.30 13.16
C THR A 267 20.31 -8.77 11.98
N GLU A 268 20.45 -9.59 10.97
CA GLU A 268 20.91 -9.16 9.64
C GLU A 268 19.84 -9.46 8.61
N ILE A 269 19.49 -8.45 7.81
CA ILE A 269 18.60 -8.59 6.67
C ILE A 269 19.38 -8.15 5.44
N ALA A 270 19.50 -9.05 4.45
CA ALA A 270 20.25 -8.80 3.23
C ALA A 270 19.47 -9.20 1.99
N PHE A 271 19.79 -8.58 0.87
CA PHE A 271 19.36 -9.02 -0.46
C PHE A 271 20.45 -8.75 -1.49
N TYR A 272 20.29 -9.37 -2.66
CA TYR A 272 21.24 -9.29 -3.74
C TYR A 272 20.57 -8.77 -4.99
N ILE A 273 21.28 -7.88 -5.68
CA ILE A 273 20.84 -7.35 -6.97
C ILE A 273 21.94 -7.61 -8.02
N PRO A 274 21.62 -7.70 -9.31
CA PRO A 274 22.62 -7.79 -10.36
C PRO A 274 23.53 -6.55 -10.34
N ASN A 275 24.84 -6.75 -10.48
CA ASN A 275 25.79 -5.64 -10.64
C ASN A 275 25.68 -5.10 -12.06
N GLN A 276 24.78 -4.15 -12.28
CA GLN A 276 24.56 -3.55 -13.58
C GLN A 276 25.32 -2.22 -13.67
N ARG A 277 26.46 -2.25 -14.32
CA ARG A 277 27.13 -1.01 -14.77
C ARG A 277 26.42 -0.34 -15.95
N THR A 278 25.25 -0.83 -16.39
CA THR A 278 24.50 -0.30 -17.54
C THR A 278 23.01 -0.26 -17.22
N PRO A 279 22.26 0.81 -17.61
CA PRO A 279 20.83 0.87 -17.39
C PRO A 279 20.13 -0.26 -18.14
N VAL A 280 19.31 -1.05 -17.47
CA VAL A 280 18.43 -2.04 -18.10
C VAL A 280 17.40 -1.30 -18.92
N ALA A 281 17.60 -1.29 -20.24
CA ALA A 281 16.52 -1.00 -21.17
C ALA A 281 15.41 -2.03 -20.92
N SER A 282 14.20 -1.54 -20.62
CA SER A 282 12.99 -2.25 -20.34
C SER A 282 12.85 -3.57 -21.12
N GLN A 283 12.94 -4.70 -20.44
CA GLN A 283 12.40 -5.98 -20.91
C GLN A 283 10.89 -6.08 -20.57
N ALA A 284 10.14 -5.06 -20.91
CA ALA A 284 8.68 -5.09 -20.87
C ALA A 284 8.11 -5.08 -22.29
N THR A 285 8.55 -6.04 -23.14
CA THR A 285 7.85 -6.29 -24.41
C THR A 285 8.22 -7.70 -24.86
N LEU A 286 7.53 -8.70 -24.34
CA LEU A 286 7.35 -10.02 -24.97
C LEU A 286 6.39 -10.86 -24.14
N LEU A 287 5.12 -10.53 -24.23
CA LEU A 287 3.98 -11.45 -24.09
C LEU A 287 2.78 -10.77 -24.77
N LEU A 288 2.74 -10.91 -26.08
CA LEU A 288 1.50 -10.91 -26.87
C LEU A 288 1.12 -12.35 -27.15
#